data_c52c63f0e6a1a6123304485bbb54a7fe
#
_entry.id   c52c63f0e6a1a6123304485bbb54a7fe
#
_cell.length_a   1.000
_cell.length_b   1.000
_cell.length_c   1.000
_cell.angle_alpha   90.00
_cell.angle_beta   90.00
_cell.angle_gamma   90.00
#
_symmetry.space_group_name_H-M   'P 1'
#
loop_
_entity.id
_entity.type
_entity.pdbx_description
1 polymer ?
#
loop_
_entity_poly.entity_id
_entity_poly.type
_entity_poly.pdbx_seq_one_letter_code
_entity_poly.pdbx_strand_id
1 'polypeptide(L)'
;MDGKILHRDISENNIIITDPKKTGFAGMLIDMDLAKELGSGRSGARCRTGTMEFMAIEVLLNIDHTYRHDLESFFYVLLWQCSRRGWEFVCDTKSQPIRSLLTSWYTGTYSEIANAKRGNVDAKGFELILEEFPPMFDCLKPLCKELRSLLFPIRDNAIFTGTPRDPEVLYGPIIKAFERAVDGLRAI
;
A
#
# COMPACT_ATOMS: atom_id res chain seq x y z
N MET A 1 -6.60 6.82 19.15
CA MET A 1 -5.35 6.97 18.37
C MET A 1 -5.05 8.45 18.21
N ASP A 2 -4.00 8.93 18.86
CA ASP A 2 -3.71 10.37 18.90
C ASP A 2 -2.62 10.79 17.89
N GLY A 3 -2.30 9.91 16.93
CA GLY A 3 -1.32 10.20 15.90
C GLY A 3 -1.85 11.16 14.84
N LYS A 4 -1.75 12.45 15.11
CA LYS A 4 -2.07 13.53 14.16
C LYS A 4 -0.94 13.76 13.14
N ILE A 5 -0.26 12.69 12.72
CA ILE A 5 0.91 12.75 11.85
C ILE A 5 0.62 11.95 10.58
N LEU A 6 0.84 12.56 9.44
CA LEU A 6 0.93 11.89 8.13
C LEU A 6 2.39 11.61 7.85
N HIS A 7 2.73 10.37 7.51
CA HIS A 7 4.12 9.99 7.22
C HIS A 7 4.57 10.50 5.85
N ARG A 8 3.73 10.33 4.83
CA ARG A 8 3.89 10.83 3.46
C ARG A 8 4.98 10.15 2.62
N ASP A 9 5.74 9.24 3.21
CA ASP A 9 6.74 8.40 2.52
C ASP A 9 6.75 6.97 3.08
N ILE A 10 5.61 6.31 3.07
CA ILE A 10 5.53 4.90 3.41
C ILE A 10 6.18 4.11 2.27
N SER A 11 7.26 3.40 2.60
CA SER A 11 8.02 2.56 1.68
C SER A 11 8.56 1.33 2.40
N GLU A 12 9.04 0.32 1.65
CA GLU A 12 9.66 -0.87 2.22
C GLU A 12 10.89 -0.53 3.10
N ASN A 13 11.61 0.54 2.75
CA ASN A 13 12.81 0.96 3.46
C ASN A 13 12.50 1.73 4.77
N ASN A 14 11.28 2.25 4.90
CA ASN A 14 10.85 3.04 6.05
C ASN A 14 10.02 2.21 7.05
N ILE A 15 9.91 0.89 6.84
CA ILE A 15 9.23 -0.04 7.74
C ILE A 15 10.27 -0.99 8.35
N ILE A 16 10.40 -0.95 9.68
CA ILE A 16 11.27 -1.86 10.43
C ILE A 16 10.40 -2.89 11.13
N ILE A 17 10.74 -4.18 10.98
CA ILE A 17 10.16 -5.28 11.76
C ILE A 17 10.93 -5.37 13.07
N THR A 18 10.23 -5.38 14.19
CA THR A 18 10.79 -5.40 15.54
C THR A 18 10.35 -6.64 16.31
N ASP A 19 11.10 -6.99 17.36
CA ASP A 19 10.67 -8.01 18.32
C ASP A 19 9.71 -7.39 19.34
N PRO A 20 8.40 -7.77 19.34
CA PRO A 20 7.42 -7.20 20.24
C PRO A 20 7.76 -7.40 21.72
N LYS A 21 8.51 -8.44 22.07
CA LYS A 21 8.93 -8.71 23.44
C LYS A 21 9.96 -7.69 23.94
N LYS A 22 10.73 -7.08 23.02
CA LYS A 22 11.76 -6.09 23.36
C LYS A 22 11.27 -4.66 23.22
N THR A 23 10.46 -4.38 22.21
CA THR A 23 10.04 -3.01 21.86
C THR A 23 8.60 -2.68 22.24
N GLY A 24 7.78 -3.69 22.53
CA GLY A 24 6.32 -3.53 22.72
C GLY A 24 5.54 -3.47 21.39
N PHE A 25 6.21 -3.43 20.22
CA PHE A 25 5.61 -3.29 18.91
C PHE A 25 6.21 -4.28 17.93
N ALA A 26 5.40 -4.80 16.99
CA ALA A 26 5.85 -5.71 15.92
C ALA A 26 6.52 -4.98 14.75
N GLY A 27 6.35 -3.67 14.64
CA GLY A 27 6.94 -2.84 13.58
C GLY A 27 7.00 -1.38 13.96
N MET A 28 7.87 -0.65 13.30
CA MET A 28 8.06 0.80 13.46
C MET A 28 8.20 1.45 12.10
N LEU A 29 7.68 2.66 11.98
CA LEU A 29 8.01 3.57 10.88
C LEU A 29 9.20 4.44 11.28
N ILE A 30 10.11 4.63 10.32
CA ILE A 30 11.27 5.51 10.45
C ILE A 30 11.26 6.54 9.32
N ASP A 31 12.19 7.48 9.36
CA ASP A 31 12.35 8.56 8.38
C ASP A 31 11.11 9.48 8.31
N MET A 32 11.00 10.32 9.32
CA MET A 32 9.91 11.29 9.46
C MET A 32 10.20 12.63 8.77
N ASP A 33 11.21 12.74 7.90
CA ASP A 33 11.62 13.99 7.28
C ASP A 33 10.54 14.62 6.41
N LEU A 34 9.69 13.80 5.81
CA LEU A 34 8.55 14.25 5.01
C LEU A 34 7.23 14.28 5.79
N ALA A 35 7.26 13.89 7.06
CA ALA A 35 6.06 13.80 7.88
C ALA A 35 5.44 15.18 8.14
N LYS A 36 4.12 15.18 8.30
CA LYS A 36 3.34 16.40 8.55
C LYS A 36 2.34 16.18 9.67
N GLU A 37 2.32 17.08 10.64
CA GLU A 37 1.28 17.12 11.66
C GLU A 37 -0.04 17.62 11.07
N LEU A 38 -1.15 16.92 11.35
CA LEU A 38 -2.50 17.34 10.95
C LEU A 38 -2.87 18.63 11.69
N GLY A 39 -3.26 19.66 10.93
CA GLY A 39 -3.59 20.98 11.49
C GLY A 39 -2.43 21.97 11.51
N SER A 40 -1.19 21.54 11.31
CA SER A 40 -0.12 22.47 10.96
C SER A 40 -0.41 23.07 9.59
N GLY A 41 -0.31 24.40 9.46
CA GLY A 41 -0.65 25.14 8.25
C GLY A 41 0.01 24.53 6.99
N ARG A 42 -0.40 24.97 5.80
CA ARG A 42 0.18 24.49 4.53
C ARG A 42 1.70 24.62 4.59
N SER A 43 2.41 23.50 4.58
CA SER A 43 3.81 23.54 4.21
C SER A 43 3.87 24.07 2.78
N GLY A 44 4.63 25.14 2.52
CA GLY A 44 4.65 25.82 1.22
C GLY A 44 5.17 24.99 0.04
N ALA A 45 5.60 23.75 0.27
CA ALA A 45 5.97 22.81 -0.75
C ALA A 45 4.75 21.98 -1.17
N ARG A 46 4.09 22.39 -2.23
CA ARG A 46 3.21 21.55 -3.04
C ARG A 46 4.07 20.52 -3.82
N CYS A 47 4.90 19.76 -3.12
CA CYS A 47 5.72 18.75 -3.75
C CYS A 47 5.07 17.40 -3.55
N ARG A 48 4.88 16.67 -4.65
CA ARG A 48 4.69 15.24 -4.62
C ARG A 48 5.92 14.66 -3.93
N THR A 49 5.74 14.16 -2.73
CA THR A 49 6.79 13.60 -1.89
C THR A 49 6.53 12.12 -1.70
N GLY A 50 7.58 11.35 -1.51
CA GLY A 50 7.49 9.93 -1.29
C GLY A 50 8.10 9.10 -2.41
N THR A 51 8.27 7.82 -2.13
CA THR A 51 8.79 6.82 -3.05
C THR A 51 7.74 6.50 -4.12
N MET A 52 8.07 6.71 -5.39
CA MET A 52 7.12 6.73 -6.51
C MET A 52 6.30 5.44 -6.63
N GLU A 53 6.94 4.30 -6.41
CA GLU A 53 6.30 2.97 -6.44
C GLU A 53 5.13 2.86 -5.45
N PHE A 54 5.24 3.55 -4.31
CA PHE A 54 4.26 3.45 -3.22
C PHE A 54 3.37 4.69 -3.08
N MET A 55 3.62 5.72 -3.89
CA MET A 55 2.84 6.96 -3.86
C MET A 55 1.38 6.70 -4.24
N ALA A 56 0.43 7.21 -3.45
CA ALA A 56 -1.01 7.06 -3.70
C ALA A 56 -1.47 7.73 -4.99
N ILE A 57 -2.53 7.19 -5.62
CA ILE A 57 -3.08 7.70 -6.89
C ILE A 57 -3.39 9.20 -6.83
N GLU A 58 -4.07 9.65 -5.77
CA GLU A 58 -4.45 11.06 -5.64
C GLU A 58 -3.22 11.97 -5.40
N VAL A 59 -2.19 11.48 -4.70
CA VAL A 59 -0.93 12.20 -4.51
C VAL A 59 -0.20 12.38 -5.85
N LEU A 60 -0.15 11.32 -6.68
CA LEU A 60 0.38 11.40 -8.05
C LEU A 60 -0.39 12.43 -8.91
N LEU A 61 -1.67 12.64 -8.65
CA LEU A 61 -2.52 13.63 -9.30
C LEU A 61 -2.47 15.01 -8.63
N ASN A 62 -1.54 15.24 -7.69
CA ASN A 62 -1.32 16.50 -6.99
C ASN A 62 -2.48 16.91 -6.05
N ILE A 63 -3.18 15.94 -5.48
CA ILE A 63 -4.17 16.15 -4.42
C ILE A 63 -3.45 16.12 -3.07
N ASP A 64 -3.89 16.96 -2.13
CA ASP A 64 -3.30 17.08 -0.81
C ASP A 64 -3.29 15.73 -0.07
N HIS A 65 -2.15 15.41 0.57
CA HIS A 65 -1.94 14.14 1.26
C HIS A 65 -2.87 14.00 2.47
N THR A 66 -3.45 12.82 2.64
CA THR A 66 -4.33 12.45 3.75
C THR A 66 -3.90 11.12 4.37
N TYR A 67 -4.48 10.76 5.51
CA TYR A 67 -4.23 9.45 6.17
C TYR A 67 -4.54 8.26 5.27
N ARG A 68 -5.54 8.37 4.38
CA ARG A 68 -5.88 7.32 3.43
C ARG A 68 -4.74 7.06 2.46
N HIS A 69 -4.00 8.09 2.08
CA HIS A 69 -2.88 7.95 1.17
C HIS A 69 -1.70 7.18 1.80
N ASP A 70 -1.45 7.35 3.11
CA ASP A 70 -0.50 6.52 3.83
C ASP A 70 -0.97 5.05 3.88
N LEU A 71 -2.26 4.79 4.13
CA LEU A 71 -2.82 3.43 4.08
C LEU A 71 -2.74 2.81 2.67
N GLU A 72 -2.96 3.60 1.62
CA GLU A 72 -2.78 3.17 0.23
C GLU A 72 -1.32 2.82 -0.07
N SER A 73 -0.37 3.59 0.46
CA SER A 73 1.05 3.30 0.34
C SER A 73 1.44 1.99 1.03
N PHE A 74 0.93 1.71 2.22
CA PHE A 74 1.10 0.40 2.89
C PHE A 74 0.58 -0.76 2.03
N PHE A 75 -0.57 -0.58 1.40
CA PHE A 75 -1.13 -1.59 0.49
C PHE A 75 -0.20 -1.85 -0.70
N TYR A 76 0.36 -0.80 -1.31
CA TYR A 76 1.32 -0.97 -2.39
C TYR A 76 2.63 -1.63 -1.94
N VAL A 77 3.12 -1.31 -0.75
CA VAL A 77 4.27 -2.02 -0.17
C VAL A 77 3.98 -3.51 0.00
N LEU A 78 2.80 -3.89 0.50
CA LEU A 78 2.41 -5.30 0.62
C LEU A 78 2.42 -6.01 -0.74
N LEU A 79 1.78 -5.43 -1.76
CA LEU A 79 1.77 -5.99 -3.11
C LEU A 79 3.18 -6.12 -3.69
N TRP A 80 4.02 -5.11 -3.47
CA TRP A 80 5.42 -5.11 -3.92
C TRP A 80 6.22 -6.23 -3.27
N GLN A 81 6.09 -6.39 -1.95
CA GLN A 81 6.78 -7.47 -1.23
C GLN A 81 6.35 -8.85 -1.73
N CYS A 82 5.06 -9.05 -1.96
CA CYS A 82 4.56 -10.34 -2.45
C CYS A 82 4.95 -10.62 -3.91
N SER A 83 4.82 -9.64 -4.81
CA SER A 83 5.02 -9.89 -6.25
C SER A 83 6.46 -9.74 -6.71
N ARG A 84 7.22 -8.76 -6.17
CA ARG A 84 8.61 -8.51 -6.59
C ARG A 84 9.63 -9.19 -5.68
N ARG A 85 9.58 -8.88 -4.38
CA ARG A 85 10.51 -9.45 -3.41
C ARG A 85 10.25 -10.93 -3.14
N GLY A 86 8.99 -11.37 -3.27
CA GLY A 86 8.65 -12.76 -3.06
C GLY A 86 9.44 -13.73 -3.95
N TRP A 87 9.76 -13.35 -5.16
CA TRP A 87 10.55 -14.17 -6.08
C TRP A 87 12.02 -14.30 -5.70
N GLU A 88 12.56 -13.42 -4.87
CA GLU A 88 13.93 -13.52 -4.37
C GLU A 88 14.13 -14.74 -3.46
N PHE A 89 13.05 -15.29 -2.90
CA PHE A 89 13.05 -16.47 -2.03
C PHE A 89 12.72 -17.77 -2.76
N VAL A 90 12.42 -17.73 -4.07
CA VAL A 90 12.02 -18.88 -4.86
C VAL A 90 13.22 -19.38 -5.68
N CYS A 91 13.62 -20.64 -5.47
CA CYS A 91 14.73 -21.26 -6.22
C CYS A 91 14.39 -21.49 -7.70
N ASP A 92 13.11 -21.74 -8.03
CA ASP A 92 12.64 -21.91 -9.41
C ASP A 92 12.07 -20.59 -9.94
N THR A 93 12.89 -19.86 -10.68
CA THR A 93 12.52 -18.57 -11.30
C THR A 93 11.87 -18.70 -12.66
N LYS A 94 11.61 -19.91 -13.17
CA LYS A 94 11.03 -20.12 -14.52
C LYS A 94 9.62 -19.56 -14.63
N SER A 95 8.86 -19.57 -13.52
CA SER A 95 7.52 -19.04 -13.44
C SER A 95 7.47 -17.54 -13.08
N GLN A 96 8.64 -16.93 -12.82
CA GLN A 96 8.70 -15.49 -12.53
C GLN A 96 8.30 -14.70 -13.77
N PRO A 97 7.42 -13.67 -13.64
CA PRO A 97 7.07 -12.80 -14.75
C PRO A 97 8.31 -12.14 -15.35
N ILE A 98 8.52 -12.27 -16.65
CA ILE A 98 9.64 -11.65 -17.37
C ILE A 98 9.56 -10.11 -17.24
N ARG A 99 8.33 -9.59 -17.20
CA ARG A 99 8.05 -8.17 -17.02
C ARG A 99 6.87 -8.02 -16.06
N SER A 100 7.15 -7.47 -14.89
CA SER A 100 6.11 -7.18 -13.90
C SER A 100 5.26 -5.98 -14.31
N LEU A 101 3.94 -6.05 -14.08
CA LEU A 101 3.00 -4.93 -14.21
C LEU A 101 3.38 -3.77 -13.29
N LEU A 102 3.99 -4.08 -12.13
CA LEU A 102 4.45 -3.08 -11.18
C LEU A 102 5.55 -2.16 -11.72
N THR A 103 6.19 -2.52 -12.85
CA THR A 103 7.15 -1.64 -13.55
C THR A 103 6.50 -0.32 -13.95
N SER A 104 5.21 -0.32 -14.27
CA SER A 104 4.44 0.88 -14.60
C SER A 104 4.20 1.82 -13.40
N TRP A 105 4.53 1.41 -12.17
CA TRP A 105 4.33 2.22 -10.97
C TRP A 105 5.46 3.21 -10.68
N TYR A 106 6.58 3.08 -11.41
CA TYR A 106 7.74 3.97 -11.30
C TYR A 106 8.32 4.40 -12.67
N THR A 107 7.65 4.04 -13.76
CA THR A 107 8.10 4.38 -15.12
C THR A 107 7.09 5.29 -15.81
N GLY A 108 7.52 6.45 -16.26
CA GLY A 108 6.68 7.42 -16.95
C GLY A 108 6.39 8.68 -16.13
N THR A 109 5.43 9.46 -16.59
CA THR A 109 4.95 10.66 -15.89
C THR A 109 4.06 10.30 -14.71
N TYR A 110 3.89 11.21 -13.77
CA TYR A 110 2.98 11.02 -12.62
C TYR A 110 1.54 10.65 -13.04
N SER A 111 1.05 11.26 -14.12
CA SER A 111 -0.29 10.95 -14.63
C SER A 111 -0.38 9.56 -15.24
N GLU A 112 0.64 9.11 -15.96
CA GLU A 112 0.71 7.75 -16.51
C GLU A 112 0.77 6.72 -15.39
N ILE A 113 1.59 6.95 -14.36
CA ILE A 113 1.70 6.08 -13.18
C ILE A 113 0.36 6.03 -12.44
N ALA A 114 -0.31 7.17 -12.22
CA ALA A 114 -1.62 7.20 -11.58
C ALA A 114 -2.68 6.41 -12.36
N ASN A 115 -2.68 6.51 -13.69
CA ASN A 115 -3.58 5.75 -14.56
C ASN A 115 -3.26 4.26 -14.54
N ALA A 116 -1.98 3.88 -14.57
CA ALA A 116 -1.56 2.49 -14.46
C ALA A 116 -2.02 1.88 -13.12
N LYS A 117 -1.76 2.56 -11.99
CA LYS A 117 -2.23 2.13 -10.67
C LYS A 117 -3.75 2.00 -10.62
N ARG A 118 -4.49 2.98 -11.15
CA ARG A 118 -5.96 2.93 -11.21
C ARG A 118 -6.46 1.71 -11.99
N GLY A 119 -5.84 1.39 -13.14
CA GLY A 119 -6.15 0.18 -13.91
C GLY A 119 -5.79 -1.10 -13.15
N ASN A 120 -4.67 -1.12 -12.43
CA ASN A 120 -4.22 -2.27 -11.66
C ASN A 120 -5.06 -2.52 -10.39
N VAL A 121 -5.68 -1.50 -9.79
CA VAL A 121 -6.60 -1.69 -8.65
C VAL A 121 -8.05 -1.90 -9.09
N ASP A 122 -8.37 -1.83 -10.37
CA ASP A 122 -9.67 -2.31 -10.88
C ASP A 122 -9.83 -3.82 -10.67
N ALA A 123 -11.06 -4.31 -10.65
CA ALA A 123 -11.34 -5.71 -10.32
C ALA A 123 -10.57 -6.70 -11.20
N LYS A 124 -10.54 -6.46 -12.53
CA LYS A 124 -9.84 -7.32 -13.48
C LYS A 124 -8.33 -7.11 -13.46
N GLY A 125 -7.89 -5.85 -13.40
CA GLY A 125 -6.46 -5.51 -13.33
C GLY A 125 -5.80 -6.04 -12.06
N PHE A 126 -6.56 -6.08 -10.95
CA PHE A 126 -6.05 -6.57 -9.68
C PHE A 126 -5.78 -8.08 -9.67
N GLU A 127 -6.63 -8.88 -10.32
CA GLU A 127 -6.33 -10.31 -10.48
C GLU A 127 -4.99 -10.55 -11.20
N LEU A 128 -4.67 -9.74 -12.22
CA LEU A 128 -3.38 -9.84 -12.91
C LEU A 128 -2.19 -9.51 -12.00
N ILE A 129 -2.33 -8.56 -11.06
CA ILE A 129 -1.30 -8.31 -10.06
C ILE A 129 -1.12 -9.52 -9.15
N LEU A 130 -2.23 -10.15 -8.72
CA LEU A 130 -2.17 -11.33 -7.85
C LEU A 130 -1.59 -12.57 -8.55
N GLU A 131 -1.70 -12.66 -9.88
CA GLU A 131 -1.05 -13.72 -10.68
C GLU A 131 0.48 -13.60 -10.67
N GLU A 132 1.04 -12.42 -10.40
CA GLU A 132 2.49 -12.23 -10.26
C GLU A 132 3.06 -12.78 -8.94
N PHE A 133 2.22 -13.17 -7.97
CA PHE A 133 2.69 -13.70 -6.70
C PHE A 133 3.28 -15.11 -6.88
N PRO A 134 4.48 -15.40 -6.34
CA PRO A 134 4.93 -16.77 -6.28
C PRO A 134 3.99 -17.62 -5.40
N PRO A 135 3.83 -18.92 -5.67
CA PRO A 135 2.84 -19.78 -5.00
C PRO A 135 2.88 -19.75 -3.47
N MET A 136 4.07 -19.53 -2.89
CA MET A 136 4.22 -19.41 -1.43
C MET A 136 3.45 -18.24 -0.80
N PHE A 137 3.08 -17.23 -1.59
CA PHE A 137 2.28 -16.07 -1.16
C PHE A 137 0.80 -16.16 -1.55
N ASP A 138 0.33 -17.28 -2.10
CA ASP A 138 -1.10 -17.46 -2.44
C ASP A 138 -2.00 -17.29 -1.21
N CYS A 139 -1.51 -17.66 -0.02
CA CYS A 139 -2.22 -17.47 1.25
C CYS A 139 -2.50 -15.99 1.60
N LEU A 140 -1.77 -15.03 1.00
CA LEU A 140 -1.98 -13.58 1.21
C LEU A 140 -2.95 -12.96 0.20
N LYS A 141 -3.31 -13.64 -0.88
CA LYS A 141 -4.25 -13.13 -1.89
C LYS A 141 -5.61 -12.72 -1.32
N PRO A 142 -6.22 -13.47 -0.37
CA PRO A 142 -7.46 -13.04 0.27
C PRO A 142 -7.33 -11.72 1.04
N LEU A 143 -6.24 -11.54 1.80
CA LEU A 143 -5.94 -10.27 2.47
C LEU A 143 -5.82 -9.12 1.47
N CYS A 144 -5.07 -9.31 0.38
CA CYS A 144 -4.89 -8.28 -0.65
C CYS A 144 -6.23 -7.89 -1.31
N LYS A 145 -7.11 -8.87 -1.58
CA LYS A 145 -8.47 -8.62 -2.13
C LYS A 145 -9.34 -7.83 -1.16
N GLU A 146 -9.27 -8.14 0.12
CA GLU A 146 -10.00 -7.41 1.15
C GLU A 146 -9.51 -5.97 1.29
N LEU A 147 -8.20 -5.76 1.40
CA LEU A 147 -7.60 -4.43 1.47
C LEU A 147 -7.93 -3.59 0.24
N ARG A 148 -7.87 -4.19 -0.96
CA ARG A 148 -8.30 -3.54 -2.20
C ARG A 148 -9.75 -3.07 -2.12
N SER A 149 -10.65 -3.90 -1.60
CA SER A 149 -12.08 -3.56 -1.49
C SER A 149 -12.34 -2.42 -0.52
N LEU A 150 -11.58 -2.35 0.57
CA LEU A 150 -11.66 -1.30 1.58
C LEU A 150 -11.12 0.03 1.05
N LEU A 151 -9.96 0.01 0.38
CA LEU A 151 -9.28 1.21 -0.11
C LEU A 151 -9.90 1.76 -1.40
N PHE A 152 -10.46 0.89 -2.24
CA PHE A 152 -10.95 1.23 -3.58
C PHE A 152 -12.39 0.72 -3.79
N PRO A 153 -13.36 1.15 -2.96
CA PRO A 153 -14.75 0.77 -3.14
C PRO A 153 -15.29 1.33 -4.45
N ILE A 154 -16.25 0.61 -5.04
CA ILE A 154 -16.96 1.10 -6.23
C ILE A 154 -18.11 2.02 -5.78
N ARG A 155 -18.12 3.23 -6.30
CA ARG A 155 -19.20 4.22 -6.13
C ARG A 155 -19.56 4.77 -7.51
N ASP A 156 -20.82 4.84 -7.80
CA ASP A 156 -21.33 5.35 -9.10
C ASP A 156 -20.63 4.69 -10.31
N ASN A 157 -20.46 3.36 -10.26
CA ASN A 157 -19.77 2.54 -11.25
C ASN A 157 -18.30 2.88 -11.49
N ALA A 158 -17.65 3.62 -10.58
CA ALA A 158 -16.24 3.97 -10.66
C ALA A 158 -15.50 3.63 -9.36
N ILE A 159 -14.19 3.43 -9.49
CA ILE A 159 -13.31 3.29 -8.32
C ILE A 159 -13.28 4.62 -7.57
N PHE A 160 -13.62 4.57 -6.30
CA PHE A 160 -13.53 5.73 -5.41
C PHE A 160 -12.16 5.74 -4.71
N THR A 161 -11.44 6.84 -4.86
CA THR A 161 -10.10 7.06 -4.27
C THR A 161 -10.10 8.14 -3.19
N GLY A 162 -11.24 8.80 -2.96
CA GLY A 162 -11.35 9.89 -1.99
C GLY A 162 -11.21 9.42 -0.53
N THR A 163 -10.91 10.36 0.33
CA THR A 163 -10.69 10.10 1.76
C THR A 163 -11.99 10.20 2.56
N PRO A 164 -12.40 9.14 3.29
CA PRO A 164 -13.49 9.23 4.24
C PRO A 164 -13.20 10.26 5.34
N ARG A 165 -14.27 10.95 5.83
CA ARG A 165 -14.12 11.92 6.93
C ARG A 165 -13.76 11.26 8.26
N ASP A 166 -14.32 10.09 8.51
CA ASP A 166 -14.03 9.29 9.70
C ASP A 166 -12.92 8.29 9.38
N PRO A 167 -11.72 8.41 9.99
CA PRO A 167 -10.62 7.48 9.77
C PRO A 167 -10.92 6.04 10.20
N GLU A 168 -11.79 5.83 11.19
CA GLU A 168 -12.12 4.49 11.70
C GLU A 168 -12.82 3.61 10.65
N VAL A 169 -13.44 4.22 9.64
CA VAL A 169 -14.03 3.50 8.50
C VAL A 169 -12.98 2.69 7.72
N LEU A 170 -11.70 3.12 7.75
CA LEU A 170 -10.59 2.40 7.10
C LEU A 170 -9.68 1.71 8.11
N TYR A 171 -9.23 2.39 9.18
CA TYR A 171 -8.28 1.82 10.14
C TYR A 171 -8.79 0.54 10.77
N GLY A 172 -10.00 0.55 11.34
CA GLY A 172 -10.56 -0.61 12.02
C GLY A 172 -10.68 -1.85 11.12
N PRO A 173 -11.32 -1.78 9.95
CA PRO A 173 -11.40 -2.90 9.03
C PRO A 173 -10.04 -3.38 8.51
N ILE A 174 -9.11 -2.47 8.19
CA ILE A 174 -7.76 -2.82 7.71
C ILE A 174 -6.99 -3.59 8.77
N ILE A 175 -6.96 -3.10 10.02
CA ILE A 175 -6.30 -3.77 11.14
C ILE A 175 -6.86 -5.18 11.32
N LYS A 176 -8.18 -5.33 11.36
CA LYS A 176 -8.85 -6.63 11.48
C LYS A 176 -8.53 -7.58 10.31
N ALA A 177 -8.37 -7.06 9.09
CA ALA A 177 -7.98 -7.87 7.95
C ALA A 177 -6.57 -8.46 8.13
N PHE A 178 -5.62 -7.65 8.59
CA PHE A 178 -4.27 -8.11 8.91
C PHE A 178 -4.26 -9.11 10.07
N GLU A 179 -5.00 -8.87 11.15
CA GLU A 179 -5.11 -9.78 12.29
C GLU A 179 -5.60 -11.16 11.85
N ARG A 180 -6.69 -11.23 11.08
CA ARG A 180 -7.20 -12.49 10.52
C ARG A 180 -6.18 -13.22 9.65
N ALA A 181 -5.44 -12.48 8.81
CA ALA A 181 -4.42 -13.08 7.98
C ALA A 181 -3.27 -13.66 8.81
N VAL A 182 -2.81 -12.94 9.85
CA VAL A 182 -1.78 -13.43 10.78
C VAL A 182 -2.24 -14.68 11.52
N ASP A 183 -3.48 -14.69 12.02
CA ASP A 183 -4.03 -15.85 12.73
C ASP A 183 -4.17 -17.06 11.78
N GLY A 184 -4.58 -16.84 10.54
CA GLY A 184 -4.63 -17.89 9.51
C GLY A 184 -3.25 -18.48 9.21
N LEU A 185 -2.20 -17.66 9.15
CA LEU A 185 -0.83 -18.12 8.92
C LEU A 185 -0.25 -18.91 10.10
N ARG A 186 -0.66 -18.62 11.33
CA ARG A 186 -0.23 -19.36 12.53
C ARG A 186 -0.90 -20.72 12.68
N ALA A 187 -2.00 -20.95 12.00
CA ALA A 187 -2.77 -22.18 12.05
C ALA A 187 -2.28 -23.25 11.04
N ILE A 188 -1.36 -22.90 10.14
CA ILE A 188 -0.70 -23.77 9.17
C ILE A 188 0.59 -24.31 9.76
#